data_5055689e2c0f5ca0202f993f9753d283
#
_entry.id   5055689e2c0f5ca0202f993f9753d283
#
_cell.length_a   1.000
_cell.length_b   1.000
_cell.length_c   1.000
_cell.angle_alpha   90.00
_cell.angle_beta   90.00
_cell.angle_gamma   90.00
#
_symmetry.space_group_name_H-M   'P 1'
#
loop_
_entity.id
_entity.type
_entity.pdbx_description
1 polymer ?
#
loop_
_entity_poly.entity_id
_entity_poly.type
_entity_poly.pdbx_seq_one_letter_code
_entity_poly.pdbx_strand_id
1 'polypeptide(L)'
;MGAGGDKPKTTSHLKTPACPYPIYSNSISDYGLYGYTDAPKIMNESVTVSARGTIGYVCLRHIPYVPIVRLVTLIPNTDILSAKYLYLFLSHRNITGTGTTQQQLTVPDFSKTEIPIPDKQIMTSFTEIVTPFFQQIWANEEENEKLTEVRDTLLPKLMSGELDVSRLDI
;
A
#
# COMPACT_ATOMS: atom_id res chain seq x y z
N MET A 1 -16.20 -3.42 2.58
CA MET A 1 -15.11 -4.32 3.00
C MET A 1 -15.13 -5.59 2.16
N GLY A 2 -13.97 -6.08 1.74
CA GLY A 2 -13.85 -7.31 0.96
C GLY A 2 -12.53 -8.04 1.21
N ALA A 3 -12.43 -9.28 0.75
CA ALA A 3 -11.19 -10.04 0.75
C ALA A 3 -10.60 -10.09 -0.66
N GLY A 4 -9.27 -10.03 -0.75
CA GLY A 4 -8.54 -10.24 -1.99
C GLY A 4 -8.80 -11.62 -2.58
N GLY A 5 -8.86 -11.70 -3.91
CA GLY A 5 -9.10 -12.91 -4.66
C GLY A 5 -7.84 -13.65 -5.09
N ASP A 6 -7.98 -14.37 -6.18
CA ASP A 6 -6.87 -15.05 -6.83
C ASP A 6 -5.98 -14.05 -7.59
N LYS A 7 -4.77 -14.50 -7.91
CA LYS A 7 -3.81 -13.76 -8.71
C LYS A 7 -4.35 -13.50 -10.11
N PRO A 8 -4.19 -12.27 -10.66
CA PRO A 8 -4.53 -11.98 -12.05
C PRO A 8 -3.79 -12.90 -13.05
N LYS A 9 -4.39 -13.10 -14.21
CA LYS A 9 -3.77 -13.91 -15.29
C LYS A 9 -2.54 -13.22 -15.86
N THR A 10 -2.64 -11.91 -16.11
CA THR A 10 -1.54 -11.08 -16.59
C THR A 10 -0.77 -10.53 -15.40
N THR A 11 0.50 -10.90 -15.26
CA THR A 11 1.35 -10.39 -14.17
C THR A 11 2.79 -10.16 -14.65
N SER A 12 3.42 -9.13 -14.07
CA SER A 12 4.84 -8.80 -14.23
C SER A 12 5.47 -8.61 -12.85
N HIS A 13 6.75 -8.95 -12.70
CA HIS A 13 7.50 -8.61 -11.50
C HIS A 13 7.91 -7.14 -11.46
N LEU A 14 8.09 -6.53 -12.63
CA LEU A 14 8.46 -5.13 -12.77
C LEU A 14 7.27 -4.32 -13.27
N LYS A 15 7.20 -3.07 -12.85
CA LYS A 15 6.26 -2.08 -13.37
C LYS A 15 6.61 -1.79 -14.82
N THR A 16 5.63 -1.97 -15.72
CA THR A 16 5.78 -1.70 -17.14
C THR A 16 4.58 -0.92 -17.68
N PRO A 17 4.68 -0.29 -18.86
CA PRO A 17 3.52 0.37 -19.47
C PRO A 17 2.35 -0.59 -19.73
N ALA A 18 2.61 -1.89 -19.94
CA ALA A 18 1.59 -2.92 -20.11
C ALA A 18 1.01 -3.44 -18.79
N CYS A 19 1.76 -3.34 -17.69
CA CYS A 19 1.35 -3.75 -16.34
C CYS A 19 1.65 -2.63 -15.33
N PRO A 20 0.88 -1.53 -15.34
CA PRO A 20 1.16 -0.37 -14.49
C PRO A 20 0.60 -0.47 -13.06
N TYR A 21 -0.34 -1.40 -12.80
CA TYR A 21 -1.07 -1.47 -11.54
C TYR A 21 -0.47 -2.49 -10.57
N PRO A 22 -0.14 -2.10 -9.33
CA PRO A 22 0.43 -3.02 -8.35
C PRO A 22 -0.57 -4.08 -7.89
N ILE A 23 -0.04 -5.25 -7.56
CA ILE A 23 -0.74 -6.36 -6.92
C ILE A 23 -0.21 -6.44 -5.48
N TYR A 24 -1.10 -6.38 -4.50
CA TYR A 24 -0.72 -6.50 -3.09
C TYR A 24 -1.22 -7.78 -2.46
N SER A 25 -0.38 -8.37 -1.61
CA SER A 25 -0.64 -9.61 -0.86
C SER A 25 -0.51 -9.38 0.66
N ASN A 26 -0.59 -10.46 1.45
CA ASN A 26 -0.41 -10.42 2.92
C ASN A 26 1.07 -10.27 3.38
N SER A 27 2.03 -10.03 2.49
CA SER A 27 3.43 -9.77 2.87
C SER A 27 3.57 -8.41 3.55
N ILE A 28 4.58 -8.28 4.41
CA ILE A 28 5.03 -6.99 4.97
C ILE A 28 6.17 -6.38 4.17
N SER A 29 6.94 -7.20 3.42
CA SER A 29 8.00 -6.70 2.55
C SER A 29 7.40 -5.84 1.45
N ASP A 30 8.04 -4.72 1.16
CA ASP A 30 7.61 -3.75 0.14
C ASP A 30 6.12 -3.40 0.25
N TYR A 31 5.66 -3.18 1.48
CA TYR A 31 4.23 -2.92 1.78
C TYR A 31 3.27 -3.97 1.21
N GLY A 32 3.75 -5.21 1.03
CA GLY A 32 2.97 -6.32 0.46
C GLY A 32 2.94 -6.38 -1.06
N LEU A 33 3.79 -5.65 -1.75
CA LEU A 33 3.90 -5.68 -3.21
C LEU A 33 4.27 -7.10 -3.67
N TYR A 34 3.46 -7.66 -4.56
CA TYR A 34 3.67 -8.97 -5.17
C TYR A 34 4.17 -8.87 -6.61
N GLY A 35 3.80 -7.81 -7.30
CA GLY A 35 4.08 -7.54 -8.71
C GLY A 35 3.08 -6.57 -9.30
N TYR A 36 2.91 -6.62 -10.61
CA TYR A 36 2.08 -5.67 -11.37
C TYR A 36 1.17 -6.38 -12.35
N THR A 37 0.08 -5.72 -12.77
CA THR A 37 -0.92 -6.24 -13.71
C THR A 37 -1.43 -5.14 -14.65
N ASP A 38 -2.15 -5.55 -15.67
CA ASP A 38 -2.71 -4.71 -16.72
C ASP A 38 -4.01 -3.99 -16.31
N ALA A 39 -4.76 -4.52 -15.34
CA ALA A 39 -6.03 -3.95 -14.92
C ALA A 39 -6.19 -3.94 -13.39
N PRO A 40 -6.60 -2.82 -12.78
CA PRO A 40 -6.83 -2.72 -11.36
C PRO A 40 -8.23 -3.26 -10.98
N LYS A 41 -8.36 -3.72 -9.74
CA LYS A 41 -9.66 -4.12 -9.17
C LYS A 41 -10.23 -3.07 -8.23
N ILE A 42 -9.37 -2.36 -7.52
CA ILE A 42 -9.71 -1.29 -6.59
C ILE A 42 -9.19 0.02 -7.17
N MET A 43 -10.08 0.98 -7.36
CA MET A 43 -9.77 2.29 -7.94
C MET A 43 -9.70 3.40 -6.90
N ASN A 44 -10.36 3.19 -5.77
CA ASN A 44 -10.51 4.19 -4.72
C ASN A 44 -9.39 4.12 -3.69
N GLU A 45 -9.09 5.25 -3.07
CA GLU A 45 -8.27 5.28 -1.86
C GLU A 45 -8.88 4.34 -0.81
N SER A 46 -8.07 3.47 -0.22
CA SER A 46 -8.56 2.39 0.63
C SER A 46 -7.50 1.97 1.64
N VAL A 47 -7.91 1.18 2.63
CA VAL A 47 -7.00 0.60 3.61
C VAL A 47 -6.96 -0.90 3.43
N THR A 48 -5.76 -1.49 3.42
CA THR A 48 -5.58 -2.94 3.40
C THR A 48 -5.05 -3.42 4.73
N VAL A 49 -5.53 -4.60 5.16
CA VAL A 49 -5.09 -5.25 6.40
C VAL A 49 -4.73 -6.69 6.09
N SER A 50 -3.53 -7.12 6.47
CA SER A 50 -3.10 -8.49 6.26
C SER A 50 -3.88 -9.45 7.16
N ALA A 51 -4.41 -10.52 6.55
CA ALA A 51 -5.27 -11.50 7.20
C ALA A 51 -4.56 -12.80 7.59
N ARG A 52 -3.33 -12.99 7.10
CA ARG A 52 -2.50 -14.19 7.31
C ARG A 52 -1.03 -13.83 7.41
N GLY A 53 -0.23 -14.70 8.01
CA GLY A 53 1.18 -14.44 8.28
C GLY A 53 1.31 -13.35 9.35
N THR A 54 1.73 -12.15 8.99
CA THR A 54 1.75 -10.99 9.89
C THR A 54 0.37 -10.35 9.92
N ILE A 55 -0.54 -10.91 10.72
CA ILE A 55 -1.91 -10.44 10.86
C ILE A 55 -1.93 -9.01 11.40
N GLY A 56 -2.81 -8.17 10.86
CA GLY A 56 -3.00 -6.80 11.34
C GLY A 56 -2.03 -5.78 10.77
N TYR A 57 -1.19 -6.14 9.79
CA TYR A 57 -0.39 -5.15 9.09
C TYR A 57 -1.28 -4.27 8.21
N VAL A 58 -1.31 -2.98 8.51
CA VAL A 58 -2.22 -2.00 7.91
C VAL A 58 -1.47 -1.12 6.93
N CYS A 59 -2.02 -0.95 5.72
CA CYS A 59 -1.47 -0.03 4.72
C CYS A 59 -2.55 0.87 4.12
N LEU A 60 -2.23 2.15 3.93
CA LEU A 60 -3.03 3.07 3.13
C LEU A 60 -2.68 2.89 1.64
N ARG A 61 -3.69 2.70 0.80
CA ARG A 61 -3.54 2.54 -0.66
C ARG A 61 -4.16 3.75 -1.35
N HIS A 62 -3.33 4.52 -2.04
CA HIS A 62 -3.73 5.76 -2.71
C HIS A 62 -3.79 5.65 -4.25
N ILE A 63 -3.19 4.58 -4.80
CA ILE A 63 -3.21 4.31 -6.24
C ILE A 63 -4.09 3.09 -6.55
N PRO A 64 -4.62 2.95 -7.77
CA PRO A 64 -5.36 1.76 -8.19
C PRO A 64 -4.52 0.48 -8.10
N TYR A 65 -5.12 -0.62 -7.61
CA TYR A 65 -4.40 -1.88 -7.37
C TYR A 65 -5.30 -3.12 -7.41
N VAL A 66 -4.67 -4.31 -7.28
CA VAL A 66 -5.35 -5.59 -7.12
C VAL A 66 -4.94 -6.25 -5.79
N PRO A 67 -5.88 -6.49 -4.86
CA PRO A 67 -5.62 -7.28 -3.65
C PRO A 67 -5.74 -8.78 -3.97
N ILE A 68 -4.77 -9.58 -3.50
CA ILE A 68 -4.76 -11.04 -3.66
C ILE A 68 -4.63 -11.76 -2.31
N VAL A 69 -4.74 -13.10 -2.34
CA VAL A 69 -4.48 -13.98 -1.20
C VAL A 69 -5.27 -13.57 0.05
N ARG A 70 -6.54 -13.18 -0.15
CA ARG A 70 -7.47 -12.75 0.93
C ARG A 70 -7.01 -11.55 1.75
N LEU A 71 -6.15 -10.70 1.18
CA LEU A 71 -5.83 -9.39 1.77
C LEU A 71 -7.13 -8.63 2.03
N VAL A 72 -7.39 -8.25 3.27
CA VAL A 72 -8.63 -7.53 3.61
C VAL A 72 -8.52 -6.11 3.10
N THR A 73 -9.55 -5.68 2.36
CA THR A 73 -9.65 -4.33 1.79
C THR A 73 -10.85 -3.60 2.35
N LEU A 74 -10.61 -2.39 2.85
CA LEU A 74 -11.63 -1.49 3.37
C LEU A 74 -11.67 -0.24 2.49
N ILE A 75 -12.80 -0.03 1.83
CA ILE A 75 -13.09 1.20 1.09
C ILE A 75 -14.07 1.99 1.95
N PRO A 76 -13.65 3.09 2.58
CA PRO A 76 -14.54 3.89 3.41
C PRO A 76 -15.56 4.65 2.55
N ASN A 77 -16.71 4.96 3.12
CA ASN A 77 -17.59 5.97 2.57
C ASN A 77 -16.99 7.35 2.89
N THR A 78 -16.48 8.03 1.88
CA THR A 78 -15.76 9.30 2.02
C THR A 78 -16.62 10.44 2.56
N ASP A 79 -17.95 10.34 2.49
CA ASP A 79 -18.87 11.31 3.09
C ASP A 79 -18.89 11.25 4.63
N ILE A 80 -18.43 10.12 5.19
CA ILE A 80 -18.47 9.81 6.61
C ILE A 80 -17.07 9.70 7.21
N LEU A 81 -16.16 9.01 6.49
CA LEU A 81 -14.88 8.57 7.03
C LEU A 81 -13.79 8.66 5.97
N SER A 82 -12.70 9.38 6.22
CA SER A 82 -11.56 9.39 5.31
C SER A 82 -10.71 8.12 5.43
N ALA A 83 -10.11 7.69 4.32
CA ALA A 83 -9.21 6.53 4.32
C ALA A 83 -7.97 6.78 5.21
N LYS A 84 -7.49 8.01 5.29
CA LYS A 84 -6.36 8.42 6.14
C LYS A 84 -6.67 8.27 7.63
N TYR A 85 -7.88 8.69 8.05
CA TYR A 85 -8.33 8.49 9.41
C TYR A 85 -8.46 6.99 9.74
N LEU A 86 -9.09 6.23 8.85
CA LEU A 86 -9.23 4.78 9.01
C LEU A 86 -7.88 4.09 9.13
N TYR A 87 -6.91 4.46 8.27
CA TYR A 87 -5.55 3.94 8.31
C TYR A 87 -4.87 4.24 9.65
N LEU A 88 -4.85 5.49 10.09
CA LEU A 88 -4.20 5.88 11.34
C LEU A 88 -4.88 5.24 12.54
N PHE A 89 -6.21 5.14 12.57
CA PHE A 89 -6.93 4.46 13.63
C PHE A 89 -6.56 2.97 13.71
N LEU A 90 -6.56 2.27 12.57
CA LEU A 90 -6.27 0.83 12.55
C LEU A 90 -4.79 0.52 12.80
N SER A 91 -3.86 1.36 12.33
CA SER A 91 -2.42 1.16 12.52
C SER A 91 -1.98 1.24 13.98
N HIS A 92 -2.75 1.94 14.83
CA HIS A 92 -2.50 2.03 16.27
C HIS A 92 -3.28 0.99 17.10
N ARG A 93 -4.02 0.09 16.43
CA ARG A 93 -4.77 -0.99 17.10
C ARG A 93 -4.04 -2.32 17.00
N ASN A 94 -4.10 -3.09 18.09
CA ASN A 94 -3.67 -4.48 18.06
C ASN A 94 -4.78 -5.31 17.40
N ILE A 95 -4.61 -5.62 16.12
CA ILE A 95 -5.54 -6.44 15.32
C ILE A 95 -5.08 -7.89 15.41
N THR A 96 -5.88 -8.73 16.05
CA THR A 96 -5.60 -10.16 16.21
C THR A 96 -6.53 -11.00 15.36
N GLY A 97 -6.06 -12.16 14.93
CA GLY A 97 -6.87 -13.16 14.23
C GLY A 97 -7.58 -14.10 15.21
N THR A 98 -8.55 -14.82 14.70
CA THR A 98 -9.23 -15.92 15.39
C THR A 98 -8.67 -17.27 14.93
N GLY A 99 -8.67 -18.27 15.81
CA GLY A 99 -8.20 -19.63 15.54
C GLY A 99 -7.09 -20.10 16.47
N THR A 100 -7.10 -21.39 16.81
CA THR A 100 -6.16 -22.01 17.77
C THR A 100 -4.90 -22.54 17.10
N THR A 101 -4.97 -23.04 15.87
CA THR A 101 -3.84 -23.67 15.16
C THR A 101 -3.24 -22.73 14.10
N GLN A 102 -4.06 -22.01 13.36
CA GLN A 102 -3.65 -20.93 12.46
C GLN A 102 -4.56 -19.73 12.69
N GLN A 103 -3.99 -18.69 13.26
CA GLN A 103 -4.72 -17.44 13.40
C GLN A 103 -4.96 -16.85 12.00
N GLN A 104 -6.18 -16.42 11.77
CA GLN A 104 -6.58 -15.73 10.54
C GLN A 104 -7.56 -14.63 10.87
N LEU A 105 -7.37 -13.48 10.25
CA LEU A 105 -8.36 -12.41 10.29
C LEU A 105 -9.44 -12.71 9.25
N THR A 106 -10.68 -12.89 9.70
CA THR A 106 -11.82 -13.08 8.80
C THR A 106 -12.56 -11.77 8.58
N VAL A 107 -13.12 -11.56 7.39
CA VAL A 107 -13.92 -10.36 7.10
C VAL A 107 -15.12 -10.25 8.06
N PRO A 108 -15.89 -11.33 8.39
CA PRO A 108 -16.98 -11.25 9.35
C PRO A 108 -16.55 -10.82 10.75
N ASP A 109 -15.41 -11.31 11.26
CA ASP A 109 -14.92 -10.93 12.58
C ASP A 109 -14.39 -9.50 12.59
N PHE A 110 -13.64 -9.13 11.56
CA PHE A 110 -13.09 -7.78 11.44
C PHE A 110 -14.19 -6.73 11.23
N SER A 111 -15.31 -7.07 10.60
CA SER A 111 -16.45 -6.17 10.41
C SER A 111 -17.13 -5.74 11.71
N LYS A 112 -16.89 -6.47 12.82
CA LYS A 112 -17.38 -6.12 14.15
C LYS A 112 -16.53 -5.06 14.86
N THR A 113 -15.40 -4.66 14.26
CA THR A 113 -14.53 -3.63 14.85
C THR A 113 -15.25 -2.29 14.87
N GLU A 114 -15.48 -1.78 16.05
CA GLU A 114 -16.07 -0.45 16.25
C GLU A 114 -15.02 0.63 16.00
N ILE A 115 -15.41 1.63 15.21
CA ILE A 115 -14.58 2.78 14.86
C ILE A 115 -15.31 4.04 15.34
N PRO A 116 -14.70 4.87 16.19
CA PRO A 116 -15.29 6.14 16.55
C PRO A 116 -15.31 7.04 15.31
N ILE A 117 -16.46 7.59 14.99
CA ILE A 117 -16.64 8.51 13.86
C ILE A 117 -16.83 9.90 14.44
N PRO A 118 -15.85 10.81 14.28
CA PRO A 118 -16.02 12.21 14.67
C PRO A 118 -17.14 12.87 13.87
N ASP A 119 -17.61 14.01 14.32
CA ASP A 119 -18.51 14.80 13.50
C ASP A 119 -17.84 15.25 12.18
N LYS A 120 -18.66 15.64 11.21
CA LYS A 120 -18.20 15.94 9.87
C LYS A 120 -17.18 17.07 9.83
N GLN A 121 -17.32 18.07 10.67
CA GLN A 121 -16.42 19.24 10.69
C GLN A 121 -15.03 18.82 11.20
N ILE A 122 -14.96 18.03 12.26
CA ILE A 122 -13.70 17.50 12.79
C ILE A 122 -13.04 16.57 11.76
N MET A 123 -13.81 15.70 11.10
CA MET A 123 -13.27 14.80 10.06
C MET A 123 -12.70 15.58 8.87
N THR A 124 -13.38 16.65 8.45
CA THR A 124 -12.89 17.52 7.36
C THR A 124 -11.59 18.21 7.76
N SER A 125 -11.55 18.88 8.91
CA SER A 125 -10.34 19.57 9.39
C SER A 125 -9.18 18.59 9.58
N PHE A 126 -9.43 17.42 10.13
CA PHE A 126 -8.42 16.36 10.23
C PHE A 126 -7.87 15.97 8.86
N THR A 127 -8.75 15.73 7.89
CA THR A 127 -8.35 15.30 6.55
C THR A 127 -7.54 16.37 5.83
N GLU A 128 -7.93 17.65 5.96
CA GLU A 128 -7.17 18.78 5.43
C GLU A 128 -5.77 18.88 6.02
N ILE A 129 -5.62 18.68 7.32
CA ILE A 129 -4.33 18.74 8.01
C ILE A 129 -3.41 17.58 7.59
N VAL A 130 -3.94 16.34 7.50
CA VAL A 130 -3.09 15.16 7.28
C VAL A 130 -2.78 14.91 5.81
N THR A 131 -3.63 15.36 4.88
CA THR A 131 -3.44 15.09 3.45
C THR A 131 -2.10 15.58 2.91
N PRO A 132 -1.62 16.80 3.20
CA PRO A 132 -0.31 17.25 2.73
C PRO A 132 0.86 16.37 3.21
N PHE A 133 0.78 15.83 4.43
CA PHE A 133 1.82 14.92 4.94
C PHE A 133 1.87 13.61 4.15
N PHE A 134 0.70 13.01 3.86
CA PHE A 134 0.67 11.81 3.03
C PHE A 134 1.13 12.09 1.60
N GLN A 135 0.75 13.21 1.02
CA GLN A 135 1.23 13.61 -0.31
C GLN A 135 2.77 13.75 -0.33
N GLN A 136 3.36 14.34 0.71
CA GLN A 136 4.81 14.45 0.81
C GLN A 136 5.49 13.08 0.99
N ILE A 137 4.91 12.18 1.78
CA ILE A 137 5.41 10.80 1.95
C ILE A 137 5.43 10.10 0.59
N TRP A 138 4.34 10.12 -0.16
CA TRP A 138 4.24 9.47 -1.47
C TRP A 138 5.18 10.10 -2.51
N ALA A 139 5.34 11.42 -2.50
CA ALA A 139 6.30 12.09 -3.37
C ALA A 139 7.75 11.66 -3.06
N ASN A 140 8.10 11.55 -1.78
CA ASN A 140 9.41 11.09 -1.35
C ASN A 140 9.64 9.61 -1.71
N GLU A 141 8.61 8.76 -1.59
CA GLU A 141 8.68 7.35 -2.00
C GLU A 141 8.94 7.23 -3.50
N GLU A 142 8.23 7.99 -4.34
CA GLU A 142 8.43 8.02 -5.78
C GLU A 142 9.83 8.55 -6.17
N GLU A 143 10.33 9.57 -5.47
CA GLU A 143 11.68 10.09 -5.67
C GLU A 143 12.74 9.04 -5.29
N ASN A 144 12.56 8.34 -4.17
CA ASN A 144 13.45 7.26 -3.74
C ASN A 144 13.49 6.10 -4.76
N GLU A 145 12.36 5.74 -5.38
CA GLU A 145 12.32 4.75 -6.47
C GLU A 145 13.19 5.22 -7.66
N LYS A 146 13.01 6.47 -8.09
CA LYS A 146 13.80 7.05 -9.20
C LYS A 146 15.30 7.12 -8.88
N LEU A 147 15.66 7.55 -7.67
CA LEU A 147 17.06 7.62 -7.23
C LEU A 147 17.69 6.22 -7.16
N THR A 148 16.93 5.22 -6.74
CA THR A 148 17.38 3.83 -6.73
C THR A 148 17.65 3.32 -8.14
N GLU A 149 16.76 3.59 -9.09
CA GLU A 149 16.94 3.23 -10.50
C GLU A 149 18.18 3.92 -11.11
N VAL A 150 18.37 5.20 -10.85
CA VAL A 150 19.55 5.96 -11.29
C VAL A 150 20.83 5.36 -10.71
N ARG A 151 20.87 5.10 -9.39
CA ARG A 151 22.01 4.46 -8.74
C ARG A 151 22.35 3.10 -9.38
N ASP A 152 21.34 2.24 -9.53
CA ASP A 152 21.53 0.88 -10.02
C ASP A 152 21.93 0.85 -11.51
N THR A 153 21.58 1.90 -12.27
CA THR A 153 21.99 2.09 -13.65
C THR A 153 23.43 2.62 -13.75
N LEU A 154 23.79 3.58 -12.90
CA LEU A 154 25.08 4.28 -12.98
C LEU A 154 26.22 3.51 -12.30
N LEU A 155 25.95 2.85 -11.17
CA LEU A 155 26.98 2.21 -10.36
C LEU A 155 27.79 1.14 -11.14
N PRO A 156 27.19 0.23 -11.92
CA PRO A 156 27.93 -0.73 -12.74
C PRO A 156 28.79 -0.05 -13.80
N LYS A 157 28.32 1.04 -14.41
CA LYS A 157 29.06 1.78 -15.43
C LYS A 157 30.27 2.54 -14.87
N LEU A 158 30.13 3.05 -13.67
CA LEU A 158 31.24 3.66 -12.92
C LEU A 158 32.30 2.61 -12.55
N MET A 159 31.83 1.44 -12.05
CA MET A 159 32.73 0.36 -11.61
C MET A 159 33.47 -0.29 -12.79
N SER A 160 32.85 -0.34 -13.98
CA SER A 160 33.48 -0.89 -15.20
C SER A 160 34.40 0.12 -15.90
N GLY A 161 34.39 1.40 -15.50
CA GLY A 161 35.12 2.44 -16.19
C GLY A 161 34.47 2.92 -17.50
N GLU A 162 33.23 2.46 -17.80
CA GLU A 162 32.45 2.92 -18.98
C GLU A 162 32.08 4.41 -18.82
N LEU A 163 31.84 4.86 -17.57
CA LEU A 163 31.65 6.27 -17.21
C LEU A 163 32.92 6.80 -16.55
N ASP A 164 33.63 7.69 -17.25
CA ASP A 164 34.77 8.42 -16.69
C ASP A 164 34.30 9.73 -16.04
N VAL A 165 34.43 9.82 -14.74
CA VAL A 165 34.07 11.00 -13.93
C VAL A 165 35.28 11.87 -13.58
N SER A 166 36.46 11.56 -14.05
CA SER A 166 37.71 12.28 -13.73
C SER A 166 37.71 13.75 -14.19
N ARG A 167 36.75 14.12 -15.04
CA ARG A 167 36.60 15.46 -15.62
C ARG A 167 35.40 16.23 -15.08
N LEU A 168 34.68 15.67 -14.08
CA LEU A 168 33.59 16.38 -13.46
C LEU A 168 34.16 17.30 -12.37
N ASP A 169 34.06 18.62 -12.59
CA ASP A 169 34.29 19.60 -11.52
C ASP A 169 33.15 19.49 -10.50
N ILE A 170 33.48 18.97 -9.30
CA ILE A 170 32.55 18.85 -8.16
C ILE A 170 32.80 20.00 -7.21
#